data_d43a406afe09cabfb1e3ac5c9160d212
#
_entry.id   d43a406afe09cabfb1e3ac5c9160d212
#
_cell.length_a   1.000
_cell.length_b   1.000
_cell.length_c   1.000
_cell.angle_alpha   90.00
_cell.angle_beta   90.00
_cell.angle_gamma   90.00
#
_symmetry.space_group_name_H-M   'P 1'
#
loop_
_entity.id
_entity.type
_entity.pdbx_description
1 polymer ?
#
loop_
_entity_poly.entity_id
_entity_poly.type
_entity_poly.pdbx_seq_one_letter_code
_entity_poly.pdbx_strand_id
1 'polypeptide(L)'
;MEQGLYVKELYIEGFKKFSEPVRISLKQGVNVLVGNNDFGKSTILEALHLVLTGTFRGRSLNQALTQDLFSIDAVGRYFDMLRSGHVVEPPCIRIEATFDGADAHELAKYEGDNNVGKAPASGVGILIELDRDEFGPEFDEYVKGLEGNALPIEYYHVKRYTFSRHRLVASTLGFRSCLIDSSGNARSGSQQSYISHLAKDVLDRDDQIAVLQAYRQTRVQFDGCDAVVNANSLLSDKVSSLTGKKVSFRSDMGNKQAWESGVVAALDSIAFMHAGAGSQNM
;
A
#
# COMPACT_ATOMS: atom_id res chain seq x y z
N MET A 1 -30.04 -8.25 1.83
CA MET A 1 -28.62 -7.94 2.07
C MET A 1 -28.23 -6.97 0.97
N GLU A 2 -27.90 -5.74 1.33
CA GLU A 2 -27.37 -4.77 0.36
C GLU A 2 -26.10 -5.37 -0.25
N GLN A 3 -26.06 -5.39 -1.57
CA GLN A 3 -24.87 -5.86 -2.29
C GLN A 3 -23.82 -4.75 -2.21
N GLY A 4 -22.91 -4.86 -1.23
CA GLY A 4 -21.78 -3.94 -1.11
C GLY A 4 -20.83 -4.03 -2.31
N LEU A 5 -20.05 -2.98 -2.54
CA LEU A 5 -19.02 -2.91 -3.56
C LEU A 5 -17.98 -4.03 -3.37
N TYR A 6 -17.63 -4.74 -4.44
CA TYR A 6 -16.56 -5.74 -4.42
C TYR A 6 -15.75 -5.71 -5.73
N VAL A 7 -14.54 -6.27 -5.69
CA VAL A 7 -13.71 -6.45 -6.88
C VAL A 7 -14.17 -7.70 -7.62
N LYS A 8 -14.65 -7.52 -8.84
CA LYS A 8 -15.14 -8.59 -9.72
C LYS A 8 -14.03 -9.25 -10.52
N GLU A 9 -13.08 -8.46 -11.00
CA GLU A 9 -11.96 -8.94 -11.79
C GLU A 9 -10.69 -8.15 -11.42
N LEU A 10 -9.58 -8.85 -11.36
CA LEU A 10 -8.24 -8.30 -11.24
C LEU A 10 -7.44 -8.65 -12.50
N TYR A 11 -6.92 -7.64 -13.19
CA TYR A 11 -5.98 -7.76 -14.30
C TYR A 11 -4.57 -7.42 -13.81
N ILE A 12 -3.59 -8.23 -14.20
CA ILE A 12 -2.17 -8.04 -13.85
C ILE A 12 -1.33 -8.32 -15.08
N GLU A 13 -0.39 -7.40 -15.38
CA GLU A 13 0.59 -7.53 -16.45
C GLU A 13 1.92 -6.90 -16.03
N GLY A 14 3.04 -7.53 -16.34
CA GLY A 14 4.40 -7.02 -16.09
C GLY A 14 4.82 -6.97 -14.62
N PHE A 15 4.01 -7.43 -13.68
CA PHE A 15 4.25 -7.32 -12.24
C PHE A 15 4.81 -8.62 -11.64
N LYS A 16 6.05 -8.56 -11.15
CA LYS A 16 6.75 -9.67 -10.47
C LYS A 16 6.69 -11.00 -11.25
N LYS A 17 5.88 -11.97 -10.80
CA LYS A 17 5.73 -13.29 -11.44
C LYS A 17 4.88 -13.25 -12.72
N PHE A 18 4.13 -12.19 -12.96
CA PHE A 18 3.21 -12.09 -14.09
C PHE A 18 3.82 -11.27 -15.22
N SER A 19 4.59 -11.93 -16.09
CA SER A 19 5.15 -11.31 -17.30
C SER A 19 4.10 -11.13 -18.40
N GLU A 20 3.17 -12.09 -18.48
CA GLU A 20 2.05 -12.06 -19.42
C GLU A 20 0.78 -11.60 -18.74
N PRO A 21 -0.18 -11.06 -19.52
CA PRO A 21 -1.48 -10.64 -18.98
C PRO A 21 -2.23 -11.79 -18.31
N VAL A 22 -2.69 -11.57 -17.09
CA VAL A 22 -3.53 -12.52 -16.35
C VAL A 22 -4.79 -11.82 -15.86
N ARG A 23 -5.94 -12.48 -16.03
CA ARG A 23 -7.23 -12.05 -15.49
C ARG A 23 -7.70 -13.02 -14.43
N ILE A 24 -8.10 -12.50 -13.29
CA ILE A 24 -8.55 -13.27 -12.13
C ILE A 24 -9.95 -12.81 -11.80
N SER A 25 -10.94 -13.69 -12.01
CA SER A 25 -12.32 -13.42 -11.61
C SER A 25 -12.49 -13.68 -10.12
N LEU A 26 -13.10 -12.73 -9.45
CA LEU A 26 -13.39 -12.77 -8.02
C LEU A 26 -14.91 -12.73 -7.80
N LYS A 27 -15.35 -13.27 -6.68
CA LYS A 27 -16.75 -13.27 -6.27
C LYS A 27 -16.91 -12.40 -5.03
N GLN A 28 -18.11 -11.93 -4.78
CA GLN A 28 -18.45 -11.28 -3.52
C GLN A 28 -18.21 -12.25 -2.35
N GLY A 29 -17.64 -11.76 -1.25
CA GLY A 29 -17.31 -12.55 -0.06
C GLY A 29 -15.93 -13.20 -0.14
N VAL A 30 -15.82 -14.41 0.37
CA VAL A 30 -14.53 -15.11 0.51
C VAL A 30 -14.06 -15.69 -0.82
N ASN A 31 -12.84 -15.37 -1.21
CA ASN A 31 -12.13 -15.95 -2.34
C ASN A 31 -10.87 -16.66 -1.83
N VAL A 32 -10.66 -17.91 -2.22
CA VAL A 32 -9.52 -18.72 -1.77
C VAL A 32 -8.58 -18.97 -2.94
N LEU A 33 -7.33 -18.53 -2.82
CA LEU A 33 -6.27 -18.78 -3.79
C LEU A 33 -5.49 -20.03 -3.39
N VAL A 34 -5.58 -21.09 -4.18
CA VAL A 34 -4.92 -22.37 -3.95
C VAL A 34 -3.87 -22.63 -5.03
N GLY A 35 -2.74 -23.19 -4.65
CA GLY A 35 -1.66 -23.55 -5.58
C GLY A 35 -0.35 -23.79 -4.85
N ASN A 36 0.63 -24.33 -5.56
CA ASN A 36 1.98 -24.59 -5.02
C ASN A 36 2.68 -23.28 -4.62
N ASN A 37 3.76 -23.41 -3.86
CA ASN A 37 4.62 -22.26 -3.57
C ASN A 37 5.19 -21.69 -4.87
N ASP A 38 5.44 -20.40 -4.89
CA ASP A 38 5.93 -19.65 -6.05
C ASP A 38 5.00 -19.45 -7.27
N PHE A 39 3.75 -19.92 -7.19
CA PHE A 39 2.75 -19.67 -8.26
C PHE A 39 2.15 -18.24 -8.25
N GLY A 40 2.71 -17.35 -7.46
CA GLY A 40 2.32 -15.93 -7.47
C GLY A 40 1.08 -15.59 -6.62
N LYS A 41 0.64 -16.47 -5.70
CA LYS A 41 -0.51 -16.18 -4.80
C LYS A 41 -0.33 -14.87 -4.02
N SER A 42 0.82 -14.69 -3.40
CA SER A 42 1.14 -13.44 -2.68
C SER A 42 1.24 -12.25 -3.63
N THR A 43 1.73 -12.44 -4.85
CA THR A 43 1.79 -11.41 -5.89
C THR A 43 0.39 -10.94 -6.30
N ILE A 44 -0.60 -11.85 -6.37
CA ILE A 44 -2.01 -11.49 -6.64
C ILE A 44 -2.56 -10.60 -5.51
N LEU A 45 -2.33 -10.98 -4.25
CA LEU A 45 -2.78 -10.19 -3.10
C LEU A 45 -2.08 -8.83 -3.03
N GLU A 46 -0.78 -8.79 -3.29
CA GLU A 46 -0.01 -7.54 -3.38
C GLU A 46 -0.50 -6.64 -4.51
N ALA A 47 -0.79 -7.20 -5.70
CA ALA A 47 -1.32 -6.46 -6.84
C ALA A 47 -2.70 -5.87 -6.53
N LEU A 48 -3.59 -6.68 -5.92
CA LEU A 48 -4.91 -6.22 -5.49
C LEU A 48 -4.80 -5.08 -4.47
N HIS A 49 -3.99 -5.26 -3.44
CA HIS A 49 -3.77 -4.21 -2.44
C HIS A 49 -3.16 -2.93 -3.06
N LEU A 50 -2.19 -3.11 -3.97
CA LEU A 50 -1.51 -2.01 -4.64
C LEU A 50 -2.47 -1.16 -5.47
N VAL A 51 -3.32 -1.78 -6.32
CA VAL A 51 -4.25 -1.05 -7.18
C VAL A 51 -5.31 -0.31 -6.37
N LEU A 52 -5.75 -0.89 -5.24
CA LEU A 52 -6.74 -0.28 -4.36
C LEU A 52 -6.17 0.88 -3.52
N THR A 53 -4.93 0.75 -3.03
CA THR A 53 -4.36 1.73 -2.09
C THR A 53 -3.34 2.68 -2.72
N GLY A 54 -2.64 2.26 -3.78
CA GLY A 54 -1.47 2.96 -4.33
C GLY A 54 -0.24 2.89 -3.44
N THR A 55 -0.24 1.95 -2.49
CA THR A 55 0.87 1.75 -1.57
C THR A 55 1.46 0.36 -1.70
N PHE A 56 2.76 0.27 -1.60
CA PHE A 56 3.49 -0.99 -1.57
C PHE A 56 4.32 -1.07 -0.29
N ARG A 57 4.08 -2.10 0.53
CA ARG A 57 4.74 -2.28 1.83
C ARG A 57 4.72 -1.03 2.72
N GLY A 58 3.56 -0.35 2.77
CA GLY A 58 3.34 0.83 3.61
C GLY A 58 3.95 2.13 3.10
N ARG A 59 4.55 2.15 1.90
CA ARG A 59 5.07 3.37 1.24
C ARG A 59 4.25 3.70 0.00
N SER A 60 4.19 4.97 -0.38
CA SER A 60 3.60 5.34 -1.66
C SER A 60 4.35 4.65 -2.80
N LEU A 61 3.64 4.25 -3.86
CA LEU A 61 4.26 3.53 -4.97
C LEU A 61 5.38 4.34 -5.65
N ASN A 62 5.26 5.66 -5.73
CA ASN A 62 6.33 6.52 -6.26
C ASN A 62 7.64 6.42 -5.46
N GLN A 63 7.55 6.17 -4.15
CA GLN A 63 8.73 6.01 -3.29
C GLN A 63 9.23 4.56 -3.22
N ALA A 64 8.35 3.61 -3.52
CA ALA A 64 8.63 2.18 -3.43
C ALA A 64 8.98 1.56 -4.79
N LEU A 65 8.95 2.35 -5.87
CA LEU A 65 9.21 1.88 -7.22
C LEU A 65 10.67 1.43 -7.35
N THR A 66 10.85 0.16 -7.71
CA THR A 66 12.14 -0.46 -7.99
C THR A 66 11.99 -1.41 -9.17
N GLN A 67 13.08 -1.77 -9.81
CA GLN A 67 13.06 -2.75 -10.89
C GLN A 67 12.49 -4.11 -10.44
N ASP A 68 12.63 -4.48 -9.15
CA ASP A 68 12.11 -5.75 -8.61
C ASP A 68 10.58 -5.86 -8.63
N LEU A 69 9.86 -4.77 -8.86
CA LEU A 69 8.42 -4.81 -9.09
C LEU A 69 8.06 -5.26 -10.49
N PHE A 70 8.96 -5.08 -11.46
CA PHE A 70 8.76 -5.57 -12.82
C PHE A 70 9.01 -7.08 -12.89
N SER A 71 8.35 -7.73 -13.85
CA SER A 71 8.62 -9.13 -14.09
C SER A 71 10.03 -9.33 -14.65
N ILE A 72 10.82 -10.19 -13.98
CA ILE A 72 12.17 -10.53 -14.40
C ILE A 72 12.19 -11.06 -15.83
N ASP A 73 11.19 -11.89 -16.19
CA ASP A 73 11.08 -12.47 -17.54
C ASP A 73 10.75 -11.41 -18.59
N ALA A 74 9.88 -10.43 -18.26
CA ALA A 74 9.55 -9.33 -19.16
C ALA A 74 10.76 -8.43 -19.40
N VAL A 75 11.49 -8.08 -18.33
CA VAL A 75 12.72 -7.28 -18.40
C VAL A 75 13.80 -8.03 -19.18
N GLY A 76 14.01 -9.31 -18.91
CA GLY A 76 14.98 -10.13 -19.61
C GLY A 76 14.69 -10.19 -21.11
N ARG A 77 13.47 -10.53 -21.49
CA ARG A 77 13.04 -10.56 -22.92
C ARG A 77 13.23 -9.21 -23.62
N TYR A 78 12.90 -8.12 -22.95
CA TYR A 78 13.09 -6.78 -23.50
C TYR A 78 14.55 -6.53 -23.87
N PHE A 79 15.50 -6.78 -22.97
CA PHE A 79 16.90 -6.57 -23.24
C PHE A 79 17.49 -7.55 -24.26
N ASP A 80 17.04 -8.79 -24.30
CA ASP A 80 17.46 -9.78 -25.31
C ASP A 80 17.01 -9.36 -26.71
N MET A 81 15.79 -8.83 -26.85
CA MET A 81 15.28 -8.30 -28.11
C MET A 81 16.05 -7.05 -28.56
N LEU A 82 16.37 -6.14 -27.64
CA LEU A 82 17.20 -4.97 -27.94
C LEU A 82 18.59 -5.37 -28.45
N ARG A 83 19.27 -6.31 -27.78
CA ARG A 83 20.58 -6.82 -28.23
C ARG A 83 20.52 -7.53 -29.60
N SER A 84 19.36 -8.06 -29.92
CA SER A 84 19.11 -8.66 -31.23
C SER A 84 18.76 -7.64 -32.31
N GLY A 85 18.78 -6.34 -31.97
CA GLY A 85 18.51 -5.24 -32.92
C GLY A 85 17.03 -4.98 -33.18
N HIS A 86 16.12 -5.52 -32.35
CA HIS A 86 14.70 -5.27 -32.48
C HIS A 86 14.31 -3.97 -31.73
N VAL A 87 13.40 -3.23 -32.31
CA VAL A 87 12.74 -2.10 -31.64
C VAL A 87 11.53 -2.64 -30.89
N VAL A 88 11.58 -2.56 -29.57
CA VAL A 88 10.52 -3.07 -28.67
C VAL A 88 10.16 -2.03 -27.64
N GLU A 89 8.89 -2.04 -27.19
CA GLU A 89 8.45 -1.16 -26.13
C GLU A 89 9.05 -1.58 -24.79
N PRO A 90 9.47 -0.61 -23.96
CA PRO A 90 9.96 -0.88 -22.61
C PRO A 90 8.94 -1.62 -21.76
N PRO A 91 9.40 -2.49 -20.83
CA PRO A 91 8.50 -3.16 -19.91
C PRO A 91 7.63 -2.17 -19.14
N CYS A 92 6.37 -2.49 -18.99
CA CYS A 92 5.44 -1.72 -18.14
C CYS A 92 4.78 -2.64 -17.11
N ILE A 93 4.22 -2.04 -16.05
CA ILE A 93 3.34 -2.74 -15.12
C ILE A 93 1.95 -2.16 -15.27
N ARG A 94 0.97 -3.02 -15.50
CA ARG A 94 -0.44 -2.63 -15.52
C ARG A 94 -1.24 -3.52 -14.60
N ILE A 95 -1.98 -2.90 -13.68
CA ILE A 95 -2.87 -3.60 -12.76
C ILE A 95 -4.19 -2.87 -12.78
N GLU A 96 -5.29 -3.58 -13.06
CA GLU A 96 -6.64 -3.02 -13.05
C GLU A 96 -7.55 -3.86 -12.15
N ALA A 97 -8.42 -3.18 -11.40
CA ALA A 97 -9.48 -3.81 -10.61
C ALA A 97 -10.84 -3.32 -11.10
N THR A 98 -11.65 -4.24 -11.60
CA THR A 98 -13.03 -3.98 -12.02
C THR A 98 -13.97 -4.24 -10.86
N PHE A 99 -14.93 -3.35 -10.65
CA PHE A 99 -15.89 -3.38 -9.54
C PHE A 99 -17.26 -3.85 -9.98
N ASP A 100 -18.02 -4.40 -9.02
CA ASP A 100 -19.42 -4.79 -9.17
C ASP A 100 -20.14 -4.76 -7.80
N GLY A 101 -21.45 -4.90 -7.78
CA GLY A 101 -22.25 -5.12 -6.56
C GLY A 101 -22.64 -3.88 -5.78
N ALA A 102 -22.22 -2.68 -6.18
CA ALA A 102 -22.64 -1.43 -5.56
C ALA A 102 -23.87 -0.83 -6.25
N ASP A 103 -24.48 0.13 -5.57
CA ASP A 103 -25.43 1.05 -6.14
C ASP A 103 -24.82 1.75 -7.38
N ALA A 104 -25.60 1.96 -8.43
CA ALA A 104 -25.19 2.61 -9.67
C ALA A 104 -24.55 4.00 -9.42
N HIS A 105 -24.98 4.72 -8.40
CA HIS A 105 -24.44 6.02 -8.04
C HIS A 105 -23.01 5.91 -7.48
N GLU A 106 -22.70 4.87 -6.71
CA GLU A 106 -21.35 4.63 -6.19
C GLU A 106 -20.38 4.22 -7.30
N LEU A 107 -20.83 3.45 -8.27
CA LEU A 107 -20.03 2.99 -9.40
C LEU A 107 -19.80 4.07 -10.46
N ALA A 108 -20.70 5.03 -10.62
CA ALA A 108 -20.67 6.04 -11.70
C ALA A 108 -19.34 6.82 -11.76
N LYS A 109 -18.72 7.11 -10.62
CA LYS A 109 -17.44 7.81 -10.57
C LYS A 109 -16.25 7.01 -11.11
N TYR A 110 -16.41 5.69 -11.25
CA TYR A 110 -15.40 4.77 -11.76
C TYR A 110 -15.72 4.25 -13.15
N GLU A 111 -16.93 4.53 -13.68
CA GLU A 111 -17.43 3.97 -14.93
C GLU A 111 -16.82 4.65 -16.15
N GLY A 112 -16.27 3.85 -17.07
CA GLY A 112 -15.70 4.31 -18.32
C GLY A 112 -15.02 3.19 -19.11
N ASP A 113 -14.42 3.58 -20.22
CA ASP A 113 -13.76 2.70 -21.18
C ASP A 113 -12.21 2.72 -21.08
N ASN A 114 -11.66 3.47 -20.13
CA ASN A 114 -10.22 3.59 -19.95
C ASN A 114 -9.65 2.39 -19.17
N ASN A 115 -9.80 1.22 -19.75
CA ASN A 115 -9.30 -0.06 -19.25
C ASN A 115 -8.69 -0.88 -20.40
N VAL A 116 -8.02 -1.99 -20.09
CA VAL A 116 -7.40 -2.87 -21.08
C VAL A 116 -8.42 -3.40 -22.10
N GLY A 117 -9.64 -3.67 -21.66
CA GLY A 117 -10.71 -4.18 -22.51
C GLY A 117 -11.32 -3.16 -23.45
N LYS A 118 -11.05 -1.85 -23.28
CA LYS A 118 -11.68 -0.73 -24.01
C LYS A 118 -13.20 -0.82 -24.03
N ALA A 119 -13.78 -1.38 -22.98
CA ALA A 119 -15.21 -1.57 -22.84
C ALA A 119 -15.74 -0.86 -21.59
N PRO A 120 -17.00 -0.41 -21.59
CA PRO A 120 -17.60 0.21 -20.41
C PRO A 120 -17.55 -0.72 -19.20
N ALA A 121 -16.91 -0.27 -18.15
CA ALA A 121 -16.81 -0.97 -16.86
C ALA A 121 -16.51 0.03 -15.75
N SER A 122 -16.81 -0.32 -14.52
CA SER A 122 -16.43 0.48 -13.35
C SER A 122 -15.18 -0.09 -12.72
N GLY A 123 -14.15 0.74 -12.53
CA GLY A 123 -12.90 0.26 -11.98
C GLY A 123 -11.81 1.31 -11.86
N VAL A 124 -10.67 0.84 -11.39
CA VAL A 124 -9.45 1.63 -11.19
C VAL A 124 -8.24 0.90 -11.74
N GLY A 125 -7.22 1.65 -12.09
CA GLY A 125 -5.98 1.08 -12.59
C GLY A 125 -4.74 1.79 -12.08
N ILE A 126 -3.63 1.05 -12.15
CA ILE A 126 -2.26 1.55 -12.04
C ILE A 126 -1.54 1.19 -13.33
N LEU A 127 -0.84 2.17 -13.89
CA LEU A 127 0.07 2.00 -14.98
C LEU A 127 1.43 2.58 -14.59
N ILE A 128 2.47 1.76 -14.70
CA ILE A 128 3.86 2.16 -14.51
C ILE A 128 4.55 1.94 -15.86
N GLU A 129 4.94 3.03 -16.48
CA GLU A 129 5.53 3.00 -17.81
C GLU A 129 6.61 4.07 -17.94
N LEU A 130 7.48 3.93 -18.95
CA LEU A 130 8.46 4.95 -19.30
C LEU A 130 7.75 6.28 -19.65
N ASP A 131 8.19 7.36 -19.06
CA ASP A 131 7.76 8.71 -19.44
C ASP A 131 8.51 9.18 -20.68
N ARG A 132 7.98 8.79 -21.86
CA ARG A 132 8.60 9.16 -23.14
C ARG A 132 8.48 10.64 -23.45
N ASP A 133 7.48 11.31 -22.88
CA ASP A 133 7.28 12.73 -23.12
C ASP A 133 8.38 13.56 -22.43
N GLU A 134 8.81 13.13 -21.25
CA GLU A 134 9.85 13.81 -20.46
C GLU A 134 11.25 13.25 -20.73
N PHE A 135 11.42 11.91 -20.83
CA PHE A 135 12.72 11.23 -20.83
C PHE A 135 12.99 10.40 -22.10
N GLY A 136 12.22 10.58 -23.19
CA GLY A 136 12.38 9.79 -24.40
C GLY A 136 13.80 9.83 -24.97
N PRO A 137 14.39 11.01 -25.22
CA PRO A 137 15.74 11.14 -25.75
C PRO A 137 16.82 10.53 -24.85
N GLU A 138 16.75 10.79 -23.55
CA GLU A 138 17.69 10.27 -22.55
C GLU A 138 17.61 8.74 -22.45
N PHE A 139 16.40 8.20 -22.53
CA PHE A 139 16.20 6.76 -22.55
C PHE A 139 16.79 6.11 -23.82
N ASP A 140 16.58 6.70 -24.98
CA ASP A 140 17.11 6.20 -26.25
C ASP A 140 18.65 6.26 -26.28
N GLU A 141 19.26 7.25 -25.63
CA GLU A 141 20.71 7.32 -25.46
C GLU A 141 21.20 6.25 -24.47
N TYR A 142 20.52 6.08 -23.34
CA TYR A 142 20.80 5.04 -22.37
C TYR A 142 20.81 3.66 -23.01
N VAL A 143 19.80 3.34 -23.82
CA VAL A 143 19.67 2.04 -24.48
C VAL A 143 20.83 1.77 -25.46
N LYS A 144 21.36 2.79 -26.15
CA LYS A 144 22.49 2.64 -27.08
C LYS A 144 23.81 2.27 -26.39
N GLY A 145 23.99 2.73 -25.16
CA GLY A 145 25.19 2.48 -24.34
C GLY A 145 25.07 1.30 -23.38
N LEU A 146 24.08 0.45 -23.52
CA LEU A 146 23.65 -0.48 -22.48
C LEU A 146 24.58 -1.68 -22.31
N GLU A 147 25.20 -1.78 -21.14
CA GLU A 147 25.86 -2.98 -20.63
C GLU A 147 25.03 -3.58 -19.48
N GLY A 148 24.22 -4.61 -19.73
CA GLY A 148 23.42 -5.28 -18.70
C GLY A 148 21.91 -5.21 -18.87
N ASN A 149 21.15 -5.53 -17.81
CA ASN A 149 19.68 -5.60 -17.79
C ASN A 149 19.10 -4.67 -16.72
N ALA A 150 19.63 -3.46 -16.57
CA ALA A 150 19.11 -2.47 -15.63
C ALA A 150 18.08 -1.55 -16.33
N LEU A 151 16.88 -1.44 -15.76
CA LEU A 151 15.91 -0.44 -16.20
C LEU A 151 16.24 0.90 -15.50
N PRO A 152 16.27 2.02 -16.22
CA PRO A 152 16.39 3.36 -15.62
C PRO A 152 15.05 3.76 -14.99
N ILE A 153 14.80 3.26 -13.79
CA ILE A 153 13.50 3.41 -13.07
C ILE A 153 13.15 4.88 -12.84
N GLU A 154 14.16 5.75 -12.75
CA GLU A 154 14.01 7.19 -12.65
C GLU A 154 13.28 7.83 -13.82
N TYR A 155 13.22 7.18 -14.97
CA TYR A 155 12.49 7.64 -16.16
C TYR A 155 11.06 7.08 -16.23
N TYR A 156 10.65 6.29 -15.23
CA TYR A 156 9.33 5.71 -15.17
C TYR A 156 8.39 6.54 -14.30
N HIS A 157 7.16 6.70 -14.74
CA HIS A 157 6.13 7.34 -13.97
C HIS A 157 5.04 6.37 -13.53
N VAL A 158 4.35 6.73 -12.45
CA VAL A 158 3.21 5.98 -11.90
C VAL A 158 1.93 6.76 -12.16
N LYS A 159 1.04 6.23 -12.97
CA LYS A 159 -0.30 6.76 -13.23
C LYS A 159 -1.32 5.93 -12.47
N ARG A 160 -2.11 6.58 -11.59
CA ARG A 160 -3.30 5.98 -10.97
C ARG A 160 -4.53 6.64 -11.60
N TYR A 161 -5.48 5.84 -12.04
CA TYR A 161 -6.64 6.33 -12.78
C TYR A 161 -7.91 5.54 -12.44
N THR A 162 -9.04 6.16 -12.71
CA THR A 162 -10.33 5.47 -12.83
C THR A 162 -10.58 5.12 -14.30
N PHE A 163 -11.48 4.19 -14.57
CA PHE A 163 -11.88 3.91 -15.96
C PHE A 163 -12.63 5.10 -16.58
N SER A 164 -13.19 6.01 -15.78
CA SER A 164 -13.74 7.30 -16.18
C SER A 164 -12.69 8.37 -16.53
N ARG A 165 -11.39 8.01 -16.60
CA ARG A 165 -10.25 8.89 -16.93
C ARG A 165 -9.88 9.93 -15.86
N HIS A 166 -10.50 9.88 -14.68
CA HIS A 166 -10.10 10.75 -13.59
C HIS A 166 -8.80 10.23 -12.95
N ARG A 167 -7.88 11.15 -12.65
CA ARG A 167 -6.65 10.84 -11.93
C ARG A 167 -6.97 10.58 -10.46
N LEU A 168 -6.55 9.43 -9.94
CA LEU A 168 -6.61 9.16 -8.51
C LEU A 168 -5.38 9.78 -7.83
N VAL A 169 -5.58 10.87 -7.08
CA VAL A 169 -4.50 11.62 -6.42
C VAL A 169 -4.21 11.12 -5.00
N ALA A 170 -5.18 10.54 -4.33
CA ALA A 170 -5.05 9.97 -2.99
C ALA A 170 -5.99 8.76 -2.87
N SER A 171 -5.93 8.04 -1.75
CA SER A 171 -6.80 6.89 -1.46
C SER A 171 -8.27 7.32 -1.25
N THR A 172 -8.92 7.79 -2.28
CA THR A 172 -10.32 8.21 -2.27
C THR A 172 -11.27 7.14 -2.76
N LEU A 173 -10.84 5.87 -2.71
CA LEU A 173 -11.75 4.76 -2.95
C LEU A 173 -12.74 4.67 -1.80
N GLY A 174 -14.00 4.44 -2.11
CA GLY A 174 -15.08 4.31 -1.12
C GLY A 174 -14.98 3.04 -0.27
N PHE A 175 -13.91 2.27 -0.40
CA PHE A 175 -13.63 1.07 0.39
C PHE A 175 -12.15 1.01 0.79
N ARG A 176 -11.89 0.24 1.83
CA ARG A 176 -10.54 0.09 2.41
C ARG A 176 -9.97 -1.26 2.05
N SER A 177 -8.66 -1.32 1.86
CA SER A 177 -7.91 -2.56 1.63
C SER A 177 -6.84 -2.71 2.69
N CYS A 178 -6.73 -3.91 3.26
CA CYS A 178 -5.65 -4.29 4.15
C CYS A 178 -5.02 -5.59 3.66
N LEU A 179 -3.70 -5.60 3.52
CA LEU A 179 -2.95 -6.81 3.26
C LEU A 179 -2.40 -7.35 4.59
N ILE A 180 -2.90 -8.52 5.01
CA ILE A 180 -2.44 -9.21 6.21
C ILE A 180 -1.41 -10.25 5.78
N ASP A 181 -0.16 -10.06 6.19
CA ASP A 181 0.93 -11.00 5.95
C ASP A 181 1.32 -11.70 7.25
N SER A 182 0.97 -12.99 7.36
CA SER A 182 1.27 -13.81 8.52
C SER A 182 2.70 -14.40 8.53
N SER A 183 3.53 -14.09 7.52
CA SER A 183 4.91 -14.61 7.42
C SER A 183 5.90 -14.02 8.43
N GLY A 184 5.44 -13.15 9.33
CA GLY A 184 6.23 -12.57 10.41
C GLY A 184 7.19 -11.44 10.00
N ASN A 185 7.35 -11.19 8.71
CA ASN A 185 8.22 -10.12 8.19
C ASN A 185 7.51 -8.76 8.04
N ALA A 186 6.19 -8.74 8.19
CA ALA A 186 5.41 -7.53 8.08
C ALA A 186 5.21 -6.87 9.45
N ARG A 187 6.18 -6.13 9.91
CA ARG A 187 5.92 -4.95 10.78
C ARG A 187 5.15 -3.92 9.93
N SER A 188 4.02 -4.34 9.39
CA SER A 188 3.25 -3.53 8.49
C SER A 188 2.41 -2.58 9.33
N GLY A 189 2.82 -1.33 9.37
CA GLY A 189 1.99 -0.24 9.90
C GLY A 189 0.59 -0.19 9.26
N SER A 190 0.39 -0.87 8.13
CA SER A 190 -0.90 -1.02 7.45
C SER A 190 -1.90 -1.89 8.23
N GLN A 191 -1.47 -2.98 8.88
CA GLN A 191 -2.36 -3.82 9.71
C GLN A 191 -2.84 -3.05 10.94
N GLN A 192 -1.91 -2.40 11.64
CA GLN A 192 -2.23 -1.59 12.81
C GLN A 192 -3.17 -0.44 12.44
N SER A 193 -2.89 0.23 11.34
CA SER A 193 -3.75 1.31 10.82
C SER A 193 -5.14 0.81 10.45
N TYR A 194 -5.26 -0.36 9.82
CA TYR A 194 -6.56 -0.94 9.45
C TYR A 194 -7.42 -1.26 10.67
N ILE A 195 -6.85 -1.93 11.68
CA ILE A 195 -7.56 -2.28 12.91
C ILE A 195 -7.99 -1.03 13.67
N SER A 196 -7.12 -0.02 13.72
CA SER A 196 -7.44 1.28 14.32
C SER A 196 -8.58 1.98 13.58
N HIS A 197 -8.64 1.85 12.25
CA HIS A 197 -9.75 2.37 11.46
C HIS A 197 -11.04 1.61 11.70
N LEU A 198 -11.00 0.27 11.79
CA LEU A 198 -12.19 -0.53 12.15
C LEU A 198 -12.72 -0.14 13.54
N ALA A 199 -11.83 0.05 14.51
CA ALA A 199 -12.22 0.50 15.84
C ALA A 199 -12.91 1.88 15.78
N LYS A 200 -12.43 2.80 14.96
CA LYS A 200 -13.08 4.11 14.75
C LYS A 200 -14.46 3.99 14.09
N ASP A 201 -14.64 3.08 13.16
CA ASP A 201 -15.91 2.89 12.46
C ASP A 201 -17.01 2.31 13.38
N VAL A 202 -16.60 1.58 14.42
CA VAL A 202 -17.50 1.00 15.44
C VAL A 202 -17.84 2.03 16.53
N LEU A 203 -16.94 2.96 16.84
CA LEU A 203 -17.12 4.00 17.85
C LEU A 203 -17.96 5.15 17.28
N ASP A 204 -18.97 5.57 17.99
CA ASP A 204 -19.67 6.81 17.68
C ASP A 204 -18.79 8.04 17.99
N ARG A 205 -19.29 9.23 17.68
CA ARG A 205 -18.53 10.47 17.86
C ARG A 205 -18.18 10.73 19.34
N ASP A 206 -19.09 10.44 20.23
CA ASP A 206 -18.92 10.73 21.66
C ASP A 206 -17.92 9.73 22.26
N ASP A 207 -18.00 8.47 21.87
CA ASP A 207 -17.04 7.43 22.22
C ASP A 207 -15.63 7.73 21.70
N GLN A 208 -15.51 8.21 20.46
CA GLN A 208 -14.20 8.63 19.89
C GLN A 208 -13.59 9.77 20.72
N ILE A 209 -14.40 10.75 21.15
CA ILE A 209 -13.95 11.85 22.01
C ILE A 209 -13.53 11.32 23.37
N ALA A 210 -14.30 10.40 23.97
CA ALA A 210 -13.98 9.80 25.26
C ALA A 210 -12.64 9.02 25.23
N VAL A 211 -12.39 8.22 24.18
CA VAL A 211 -11.12 7.51 23.98
C VAL A 211 -9.95 8.48 23.84
N LEU A 212 -10.11 9.55 23.04
CA LEU A 212 -9.09 10.58 22.88
C LEU A 212 -8.78 11.31 24.22
N GLN A 213 -9.80 11.59 25.02
CA GLN A 213 -9.62 12.22 26.33
C GLN A 213 -8.91 11.29 27.31
N ALA A 214 -9.31 10.02 27.39
CA ALA A 214 -8.68 9.03 28.25
C ALA A 214 -7.20 8.84 27.90
N TYR A 215 -6.89 8.73 26.59
CA TYR A 215 -5.51 8.61 26.15
C TYR A 215 -4.67 9.85 26.47
N ARG A 216 -5.23 11.05 26.30
CA ARG A 216 -4.56 12.30 26.69
C ARG A 216 -4.29 12.34 28.21
N GLN A 217 -5.26 11.95 29.04
CA GLN A 217 -5.08 11.89 30.50
C GLN A 217 -3.96 10.93 30.90
N THR A 218 -3.90 9.75 30.27
CA THR A 218 -2.82 8.77 30.51
C THR A 218 -1.44 9.36 30.20
N ARG A 219 -1.30 10.13 29.12
CA ARG A 219 -0.05 10.81 28.78
C ARG A 219 0.32 11.91 29.78
N VAL A 220 -0.64 12.72 30.19
CA VAL A 220 -0.41 13.75 31.20
C VAL A 220 0.02 13.13 32.53
N GLN A 221 -0.61 12.02 32.93
CA GLN A 221 -0.22 11.27 34.12
C GLN A 221 1.20 10.68 33.99
N PHE A 222 1.55 10.15 32.81
CA PHE A 222 2.92 9.67 32.56
C PHE A 222 3.95 10.78 32.69
N ASP A 223 3.74 11.92 32.03
CA ASP A 223 4.67 13.05 32.06
C ASP A 223 4.78 13.67 33.46
N GLY A 224 3.70 13.61 34.28
CA GLY A 224 3.69 14.05 35.66
C GLY A 224 4.10 13.03 36.72
N CYS A 225 4.46 11.81 36.30
CA CYS A 225 4.91 10.78 37.22
C CYS A 225 6.27 11.18 37.85
N ASP A 226 6.41 11.05 39.15
CA ASP A 226 7.61 11.45 39.92
C ASP A 226 8.88 10.82 39.33
N ALA A 227 8.83 9.56 38.88
CA ALA A 227 9.96 8.88 38.27
C ALA A 227 10.40 9.55 36.96
N VAL A 228 9.44 9.99 36.13
CA VAL A 228 9.71 10.68 34.86
C VAL A 228 10.25 12.09 35.12
N VAL A 229 9.66 12.80 36.04
CA VAL A 229 10.11 14.15 36.48
C VAL A 229 11.55 14.07 37.01
N ASN A 230 11.85 13.12 37.90
CA ASN A 230 13.18 12.93 38.46
C ASN A 230 14.20 12.53 37.39
N ALA A 231 13.85 11.63 36.49
CA ALA A 231 14.72 11.24 35.38
C ALA A 231 15.03 12.41 34.45
N ASN A 232 14.04 13.26 34.16
CA ASN A 232 14.23 14.47 33.35
C ASN A 232 15.14 15.49 34.04
N SER A 233 15.04 15.65 35.37
CA SER A 233 15.95 16.50 36.14
C SER A 233 17.40 16.00 36.00
N LEU A 234 17.62 14.70 36.24
CA LEU A 234 18.96 14.09 36.14
C LEU A 234 19.54 14.18 34.73
N LEU A 235 18.73 13.97 33.71
CA LEU A 235 19.13 14.12 32.30
C LEU A 235 19.49 15.56 31.96
N SER A 236 18.66 16.51 32.39
CA SER A 236 18.90 17.92 32.17
C SER A 236 20.21 18.37 32.78
N ASP A 237 20.50 17.95 34.02
CA ASP A 237 21.73 18.30 34.73
C ASP A 237 22.97 17.74 34.01
N LYS A 238 22.90 16.47 33.59
CA LYS A 238 24.02 15.83 32.87
C LYS A 238 24.31 16.45 31.51
N VAL A 239 23.26 16.75 30.74
CA VAL A 239 23.38 17.24 29.36
C VAL A 239 23.66 18.74 29.33
N SER A 240 23.09 19.53 30.26
CA SER A 240 23.33 20.96 30.31
C SER A 240 24.79 21.28 30.67
N SER A 241 25.45 20.43 31.46
CA SER A 241 26.90 20.58 31.76
C SER A 241 27.80 20.38 30.54
N LEU A 242 27.34 19.64 29.52
CA LEU A 242 28.09 19.33 28.31
C LEU A 242 27.75 20.22 27.11
N THR A 243 26.48 20.62 26.98
CA THR A 243 25.99 21.25 25.76
C THR A 243 25.35 22.63 25.96
N GLY A 244 25.13 23.03 27.21
CA GLY A 244 24.37 24.25 27.55
C GLY A 244 22.86 24.19 27.23
N LYS A 245 22.36 23.03 26.80
CA LYS A 245 20.94 22.84 26.43
C LYS A 245 20.24 21.90 27.42
N LYS A 246 18.98 22.19 27.73
CA LYS A 246 18.13 21.30 28.53
C LYS A 246 17.54 20.22 27.65
N VAL A 247 17.67 18.97 28.06
CA VAL A 247 17.09 17.80 27.41
C VAL A 247 16.08 17.16 28.35
N SER A 248 14.91 16.82 27.84
CA SER A 248 13.89 16.07 28.56
C SER A 248 13.23 15.05 27.62
N PHE A 249 12.80 13.91 28.14
CA PHE A 249 11.90 13.02 27.46
C PHE A 249 10.48 13.26 27.96
N ARG A 250 9.53 13.20 27.04
CA ARG A 250 8.11 13.39 27.31
C ARG A 250 7.30 12.57 26.32
N SER A 251 6.04 12.31 26.65
CA SER A 251 5.12 11.68 25.72
C SER A 251 4.94 12.53 24.46
N ASP A 252 4.86 11.90 23.28
CA ASP A 252 4.60 12.62 22.01
C ASP A 252 3.14 13.07 21.95
N MET A 253 2.90 14.35 22.11
CA MET A 253 1.57 14.98 22.05
C MET A 253 1.23 15.53 20.66
N GLY A 254 2.17 15.45 19.70
CA GLY A 254 2.05 16.14 18.41
C GLY A 254 1.22 15.42 17.35
N ASN A 255 0.86 14.16 17.54
CA ASN A 255 0.19 13.36 16.52
C ASN A 255 -1.32 13.30 16.76
N LYS A 256 -2.13 13.66 15.73
CA LYS A 256 -3.60 13.55 15.78
C LYS A 256 -4.10 12.10 15.93
N GLN A 257 -3.28 11.10 15.55
CA GLN A 257 -3.59 9.67 15.62
C GLN A 257 -2.84 8.96 16.76
N ALA A 258 -2.60 9.67 17.84
CA ALA A 258 -1.69 9.22 18.88
C ALA A 258 -2.15 7.95 19.62
N TRP A 259 -3.46 7.75 19.83
CA TRP A 259 -3.96 6.56 20.53
C TRP A 259 -3.87 5.30 19.66
N GLU A 260 -4.02 5.44 18.34
CA GLU A 260 -3.94 4.31 17.40
C GLU A 260 -2.55 3.66 17.37
N SER A 261 -1.51 4.46 17.59
CA SER A 261 -0.15 3.94 17.69
C SER A 261 0.19 3.29 19.05
N GLY A 262 -0.62 3.60 20.08
CA GLY A 262 -0.46 3.08 21.43
C GLY A 262 -1.30 1.85 21.76
N VAL A 263 -2.18 1.40 20.86
CA VAL A 263 -3.01 0.22 21.06
C VAL A 263 -2.69 -0.87 20.04
N VAL A 264 -2.81 -2.11 20.44
CA VAL A 264 -2.66 -3.26 19.56
C VAL A 264 -3.95 -4.08 19.58
N ALA A 265 -4.33 -4.62 18.42
CA ALA A 265 -5.41 -5.58 18.40
C ALA A 265 -4.97 -6.86 19.11
N ALA A 266 -5.89 -7.48 19.81
CA ALA A 266 -5.68 -8.78 20.45
C ALA A 266 -6.78 -9.76 20.02
N LEU A 267 -6.39 -11.01 19.83
CA LEU A 267 -7.28 -12.17 19.68
C LEU A 267 -7.14 -13.00 20.96
N ASP A 268 -8.24 -13.24 21.64
CA ASP A 268 -8.25 -14.02 22.89
C ASP A 268 -7.16 -13.58 23.90
N SER A 269 -6.99 -12.26 24.05
CA SER A 269 -5.97 -11.62 24.92
C SER A 269 -4.52 -11.75 24.45
N ILE A 270 -4.26 -12.35 23.30
CA ILE A 270 -2.94 -12.40 22.67
C ILE A 270 -2.85 -11.30 21.64
N ALA A 271 -1.83 -10.44 21.73
CA ALA A 271 -1.63 -9.40 20.71
C ALA A 271 -1.59 -10.05 19.32
N PHE A 272 -2.34 -9.48 18.35
CA PHE A 272 -2.55 -10.04 17.02
C PHE A 272 -1.23 -10.43 16.33
N MET A 273 -0.18 -9.63 16.49
CA MET A 273 1.15 -9.90 15.94
C MET A 273 1.85 -11.13 16.54
N HIS A 274 1.37 -11.62 17.70
CA HIS A 274 1.89 -12.82 18.38
C HIS A 274 0.92 -14.00 18.30
N ALA A 275 -0.26 -13.81 17.73
CA ALA A 275 -1.19 -14.89 17.46
C ALA A 275 -0.63 -15.81 16.36
N GLY A 276 -0.95 -17.10 16.42
CA GLY A 276 -0.50 -18.06 15.40
C GLY A 276 -1.02 -17.70 14.01
N ALA A 277 -0.25 -18.01 12.95
CA ALA A 277 -0.59 -17.67 11.57
C ALA A 277 -2.01 -18.10 11.14
N GLY A 278 -2.50 -19.22 11.65
CA GLY A 278 -3.88 -19.67 11.43
C GLY A 278 -4.93 -18.76 12.05
N SER A 279 -4.67 -18.24 13.25
CA SER A 279 -5.58 -17.33 13.97
C SER A 279 -5.55 -15.89 13.40
N GLN A 280 -4.45 -15.50 12.76
CA GLN A 280 -4.33 -14.19 12.11
C GLN A 280 -5.10 -14.13 10.78
N ASN A 281 -5.41 -15.27 10.18
CA ASN A 281 -6.06 -15.38 8.86
C ASN A 281 -7.56 -15.72 8.97
N MET A 282 -8.12 -15.85 10.17
CA MET A 282 -9.56 -15.95 10.42
C MET A 282 -10.20 -14.55 10.46
#